data_675b7dae2c45a496c4306dd6e6671b3f
#
_entry.id   675b7dae2c45a496c4306dd6e6671b3f
#
_cell.length_a   1.000
_cell.length_b   1.000
_cell.length_c   1.000
_cell.angle_alpha   90.00
_cell.angle_beta   90.00
_cell.angle_gamma   90.00
#
_symmetry.space_group_name_H-M   'P 1'
#
loop_
_entity.id
_entity.type
_entity.pdbx_description
1 polymer ?
#
loop_
_entity_poly.entity_id
_entity_poly.type
_entity_poly.pdbx_seq_one_letter_code
_entity_poly.pdbx_strand_id
1 'polypeptide(L)'
;GNYSYMKINKSIVKNPTIELREHVFCKKCGSSNRNRQIAKIICCSKNISQQYKSLKDFVRNEKIVIYNTENSRAIHETIVKYKNKEIEYVSSEYLGQNFKSGEIINGVMHQDIMATSFDDNYFDLVISSDVLEHVPDPWKAFQEIHRLLKPGGRHVFTVPFYQDRSM
;
A
#
# COMPACT_ATOMS: atom_id res chain seq x y z
N GLY A 1 7.17 20.49 7.58
CA GLY A 1 7.67 20.20 6.26
C GLY A 1 7.31 21.34 5.31
N ASN A 2 8.27 21.79 4.50
CA ASN A 2 8.09 22.91 3.58
C ASN A 2 7.08 22.56 2.47
N TYR A 3 5.89 23.12 2.52
CA TYR A 3 4.82 22.97 1.51
C TYR A 3 5.22 23.49 0.11
N SER A 4 6.34 24.18 -0.03
CA SER A 4 6.86 24.70 -1.31
C SER A 4 7.16 23.62 -2.35
N TYR A 5 7.22 22.36 -1.95
CA TYR A 5 7.48 21.19 -2.83
C TYR A 5 6.22 20.44 -3.27
N MET A 6 5.04 20.91 -2.92
CA MET A 6 3.79 20.25 -3.27
C MET A 6 3.15 20.88 -4.51
N LYS A 7 2.67 20.04 -5.44
CA LYS A 7 1.80 20.46 -6.54
C LYS A 7 0.35 20.15 -6.19
N ILE A 8 -0.53 21.12 -6.38
CA ILE A 8 -1.98 20.89 -6.40
C ILE A 8 -2.37 20.67 -7.85
N ASN A 9 -3.17 19.65 -8.11
CA ASN A 9 -3.68 19.41 -9.46
C ASN A 9 -4.63 20.54 -9.86
N LYS A 10 -4.28 21.31 -10.90
CA LYS A 10 -4.99 22.54 -11.32
C LYS A 10 -6.46 22.30 -11.75
N SER A 11 -6.81 21.06 -12.15
CA SER A 11 -8.19 20.74 -12.52
C SER A 11 -9.17 20.76 -11.34
N ILE A 12 -8.66 20.79 -10.10
CA ILE A 12 -9.43 20.69 -8.86
C ILE A 12 -9.68 22.07 -8.22
N VAL A 13 -8.98 23.10 -8.67
CA VAL A 13 -9.09 24.48 -8.12
C VAL A 13 -10.48 25.11 -8.30
N LYS A 14 -11.36 24.51 -9.08
CA LYS A 14 -12.75 24.95 -9.27
C LYS A 14 -13.73 24.40 -8.21
N ASN A 15 -13.30 23.52 -7.32
CA ASN A 15 -14.14 22.91 -6.28
C ASN A 15 -13.62 23.30 -4.90
N PRO A 16 -14.44 23.83 -3.97
CA PRO A 16 -13.98 24.37 -2.70
C PRO A 16 -13.44 23.32 -1.70
N THR A 17 -13.57 22.02 -1.97
CA THR A 17 -13.04 20.95 -1.13
C THR A 17 -11.81 20.31 -1.78
N ILE A 18 -10.63 20.88 -1.49
CA ILE A 18 -9.36 20.25 -1.85
C ILE A 18 -9.09 19.13 -0.86
N GLU A 19 -9.23 17.88 -1.28
CA GLU A 19 -8.77 16.74 -0.51
C GLU A 19 -7.24 16.70 -0.51
N LEU A 20 -6.62 17.22 0.54
CA LEU A 20 -5.16 17.25 0.69
C LEU A 20 -4.51 15.86 0.64
N ARG A 21 -5.30 14.84 0.92
CA ARG A 21 -4.89 13.44 0.88
C ARG A 21 -4.54 12.97 -0.54
N GLU A 22 -5.42 13.27 -1.51
CA GLU A 22 -5.35 12.74 -2.88
C GLU A 22 -4.81 13.74 -3.91
N HIS A 23 -4.97 15.03 -3.64
CA HIS A 23 -4.74 16.06 -4.65
C HIS A 23 -3.44 16.85 -4.48
N VAL A 24 -2.70 16.54 -3.40
CA VAL A 24 -1.42 17.19 -3.12
C VAL A 24 -0.28 16.20 -3.33
N PHE A 25 0.55 16.48 -4.33
CA PHE A 25 1.66 15.62 -4.72
C PHE A 25 3.01 16.30 -4.50
N CYS A 26 3.99 15.50 -4.11
CA CYS A 26 5.38 15.95 -4.03
C CYS A 26 5.92 16.25 -5.44
N LYS A 27 6.44 17.46 -5.66
CA LYS A 27 7.04 17.84 -6.96
C LYS A 27 8.25 17.00 -7.35
N LYS A 28 8.95 16.42 -6.37
CA LYS A 28 10.18 15.66 -6.59
C LYS A 28 9.94 14.19 -6.92
N CYS A 29 8.97 13.55 -6.26
CA CYS A 29 8.77 12.10 -6.38
C CYS A 29 7.34 11.69 -6.76
N GLY A 30 6.43 12.64 -7.02
CA GLY A 30 5.04 12.36 -7.39
C GLY A 30 4.16 11.76 -6.29
N SER A 31 4.69 11.48 -5.10
CA SER A 31 3.92 10.83 -4.02
C SER A 31 2.84 11.75 -3.49
N SER A 32 1.64 11.22 -3.28
CA SER A 32 0.56 11.85 -2.53
C SER A 32 0.86 11.89 -1.02
N ASN A 33 0.08 12.66 -0.26
CA ASN A 33 0.18 12.65 1.21
C ASN A 33 -0.08 11.26 1.78
N ARG A 34 -1.06 10.52 1.25
CA ARG A 34 -1.36 9.15 1.62
C ARG A 34 -0.14 8.24 1.48
N ASN A 35 0.50 8.21 0.30
CA ASN A 35 1.68 7.38 0.06
C ASN A 35 2.84 7.74 1.00
N ARG A 36 2.97 9.01 1.36
CA ARG A 36 3.99 9.47 2.33
C ARG A 36 3.69 9.00 3.75
N GLN A 37 2.42 8.96 4.16
CA GLN A 37 2.02 8.42 5.47
C GLN A 37 2.25 6.91 5.54
N ILE A 38 1.87 6.15 4.51
CA ILE A 38 2.17 4.72 4.40
C ILE A 38 3.68 4.48 4.54
N ALA A 39 4.49 5.18 3.74
CA ALA A 39 5.94 5.06 3.78
C ALA A 39 6.51 5.41 5.17
N LYS A 40 5.99 6.45 5.84
CA LYS A 40 6.38 6.82 7.19
C LYS A 40 6.07 5.72 8.21
N ILE A 41 4.85 5.15 8.16
CA ILE A 41 4.45 4.06 9.07
C ILE A 41 5.34 2.83 8.85
N ILE A 42 5.60 2.46 7.59
CA ILE A 42 6.50 1.35 7.26
C ILE A 42 7.89 1.60 7.88
N CYS A 43 8.45 2.79 7.72
CA CYS A 43 9.81 3.13 8.16
C CYS A 43 9.99 3.33 9.66
N CYS A 44 8.92 3.64 10.41
CA CYS A 44 9.00 4.05 11.83
C CYS A 44 8.35 3.05 12.79
N SER A 45 7.93 1.90 12.34
CA SER A 45 7.22 0.92 13.17
C SER A 45 8.16 0.24 14.17
N LYS A 46 7.68 -0.01 15.41
CA LYS A 46 8.47 -0.52 16.54
C LYS A 46 9.13 -1.89 16.32
N ASN A 47 8.64 -2.67 15.37
CA ASN A 47 9.17 -4.02 15.07
C ASN A 47 10.25 -4.02 13.99
N ILE A 48 10.75 -2.86 13.60
CA ILE A 48 11.88 -2.73 12.66
C ILE A 48 13.15 -2.59 13.50
N SER A 49 14.21 -3.29 13.09
CA SER A 49 15.51 -3.28 13.78
C SER A 49 16.12 -1.88 13.90
N GLN A 50 15.74 -0.97 13.03
CA GLN A 50 16.17 0.43 13.02
C GLN A 50 15.14 1.34 12.35
N GLN A 51 15.19 2.64 12.66
CA GLN A 51 14.35 3.63 11.97
C GLN A 51 14.99 4.04 10.65
N TYR A 52 14.20 4.04 9.58
CA TYR A 52 14.64 4.43 8.25
C TYR A 52 14.18 5.85 7.90
N LYS A 53 15.04 6.59 7.18
CA LYS A 53 14.73 7.96 6.73
C LYS A 53 13.74 8.00 5.58
N SER A 54 13.61 6.91 4.83
CA SER A 54 12.74 6.80 3.67
C SER A 54 12.42 5.35 3.32
N LEU A 55 11.32 5.12 2.57
CA LEU A 55 10.99 3.80 2.04
C LEU A 55 12.14 3.22 1.18
N LYS A 56 12.85 4.08 0.44
CA LYS A 56 14.04 3.68 -0.32
C LYS A 56 15.14 3.12 0.59
N ASP A 57 15.39 3.75 1.74
CA ASP A 57 16.40 3.26 2.69
C ASP A 57 15.94 1.94 3.31
N PHE A 58 14.64 1.84 3.67
CA PHE A 58 14.03 0.64 4.21
C PHE A 58 14.24 -0.56 3.27
N VAL A 59 13.81 -0.45 1.99
CA VAL A 59 13.91 -1.55 1.05
C VAL A 59 15.33 -1.87 0.57
N ARG A 60 16.29 -1.04 0.88
CA ARG A 60 17.72 -1.32 0.61
C ARG A 60 18.41 -2.11 1.72
N ASN A 61 17.89 -2.05 2.93
CA ASN A 61 18.60 -2.54 4.10
C ASN A 61 17.84 -3.61 4.89
N GLU A 62 16.53 -3.82 4.61
CA GLU A 62 15.76 -4.87 5.26
C GLU A 62 15.82 -6.20 4.51
N LYS A 63 15.47 -7.27 5.25
CA LYS A 63 15.30 -8.62 4.73
C LYS A 63 13.93 -9.12 5.16
N ILE A 64 12.93 -8.93 4.30
CA ILE A 64 11.53 -9.24 4.59
C ILE A 64 10.78 -9.66 3.32
N VAL A 65 9.65 -10.34 3.52
CA VAL A 65 8.69 -10.68 2.47
C VAL A 65 7.54 -9.68 2.51
N ILE A 66 7.30 -8.99 1.40
CA ILE A 66 6.30 -7.93 1.28
C ILE A 66 5.22 -8.33 0.28
N TYR A 67 3.95 -8.21 0.68
CA TYR A 67 2.82 -8.23 -0.23
C TYR A 67 2.20 -6.83 -0.34
N ASN A 68 1.98 -6.37 -1.57
CA ASN A 68 1.29 -5.13 -1.87
C ASN A 68 0.09 -5.39 -2.77
N THR A 69 -1.08 -4.96 -2.38
CA THR A 69 -2.31 -5.13 -3.16
C THR A 69 -2.46 -4.14 -4.32
N GLU A 70 -1.43 -3.35 -4.60
CA GLU A 70 -1.32 -2.44 -5.75
C GLU A 70 -0.12 -2.83 -6.62
N ASN A 71 -0.32 -2.91 -7.94
CA ASN A 71 0.74 -3.18 -8.92
C ASN A 71 1.19 -1.89 -9.66
N SER A 72 0.90 -0.74 -9.09
CA SER A 72 1.19 0.56 -9.67
C SER A 72 1.44 1.60 -8.58
N ARG A 73 1.71 2.85 -8.98
CA ARG A 73 1.89 4.01 -8.11
C ARG A 73 3.18 4.01 -7.26
N ALA A 74 3.36 5.09 -6.51
CA ALA A 74 4.64 5.46 -5.91
C ALA A 74 5.23 4.46 -4.90
N ILE A 75 4.40 3.73 -4.14
CA ILE A 75 4.87 2.70 -3.20
C ILE A 75 5.43 1.52 -4.00
N HIS A 76 4.65 0.96 -4.92
CA HIS A 76 5.07 -0.14 -5.79
C HIS A 76 6.35 0.21 -6.56
N GLU A 77 6.34 1.32 -7.29
CA GLU A 77 7.49 1.78 -8.09
C GLU A 77 8.75 1.96 -7.25
N THR A 78 8.61 2.49 -6.01
CA THR A 78 9.74 2.66 -5.10
C THR A 78 10.31 1.31 -4.66
N ILE A 79 9.45 0.36 -4.29
CA ILE A 79 9.90 -0.97 -3.85
C ILE A 79 10.58 -1.69 -5.02
N VAL A 80 9.93 -1.78 -6.17
CA VAL A 80 10.48 -2.47 -7.35
C VAL A 80 11.83 -1.88 -7.76
N LYS A 81 11.95 -0.55 -7.77
CA LYS A 81 13.16 0.15 -8.21
C LYS A 81 14.34 0.03 -7.25
N TYR A 82 14.10 -0.04 -5.95
CA TYR A 82 15.15 0.13 -4.94
C TYR A 82 15.35 -1.05 -4.00
N LYS A 83 14.48 -2.09 -4.04
CA LYS A 83 14.64 -3.28 -3.18
C LYS A 83 15.98 -3.95 -3.42
N ASN A 84 16.59 -4.43 -2.34
CA ASN A 84 17.75 -5.29 -2.40
C ASN A 84 17.32 -6.74 -2.74
N LYS A 85 18.29 -7.63 -2.90
CA LYS A 85 18.06 -9.05 -3.23
C LYS A 85 17.45 -9.88 -2.11
N GLU A 86 17.51 -9.39 -0.87
CA GLU A 86 16.98 -10.07 0.33
C GLU A 86 15.49 -9.74 0.56
N ILE A 87 14.92 -8.80 -0.20
CA ILE A 87 13.48 -8.52 -0.18
C ILE A 87 12.80 -9.35 -1.25
N GLU A 88 11.93 -10.24 -0.81
CA GLU A 88 10.91 -10.84 -1.64
C GLU A 88 9.70 -9.89 -1.70
N TYR A 89 9.30 -9.54 -2.91
CA TYR A 89 8.21 -8.60 -3.13
C TYR A 89 7.20 -9.16 -4.11
N VAL A 90 5.97 -9.27 -3.66
CA VAL A 90 4.81 -9.68 -4.47
C VAL A 90 3.83 -8.53 -4.54
N SER A 91 3.28 -8.28 -5.72
CA SER A 91 2.18 -7.33 -5.92
C SER A 91 1.06 -7.93 -6.76
N SER A 92 -0.15 -7.49 -6.54
CA SER A 92 -1.34 -7.97 -7.27
C SER A 92 -2.35 -6.84 -7.47
N GLU A 93 -3.36 -7.13 -8.28
CA GLU A 93 -4.56 -6.31 -8.45
C GLU A 93 -5.80 -7.20 -8.40
N TYR A 94 -6.94 -6.65 -8.01
CA TYR A 94 -8.22 -7.30 -8.23
C TYR A 94 -8.73 -6.98 -9.63
N LEU A 95 -8.74 -7.96 -10.52
CA LEU A 95 -9.09 -7.79 -11.94
C LEU A 95 -10.51 -8.24 -12.28
N GLY A 96 -11.32 -8.57 -11.27
CA GLY A 96 -12.72 -8.95 -11.42
C GLY A 96 -13.03 -10.39 -11.03
N GLN A 97 -14.33 -10.71 -10.96
CA GLN A 97 -14.84 -12.00 -10.45
C GLN A 97 -14.58 -13.20 -11.37
N ASN A 98 -14.19 -12.95 -12.62
CA ASN A 98 -14.00 -14.01 -13.62
C ASN A 98 -12.64 -14.69 -13.52
N PHE A 99 -11.75 -14.21 -12.66
CA PHE A 99 -10.40 -14.73 -12.51
C PHE A 99 -10.24 -15.39 -11.14
N LYS A 100 -9.38 -16.41 -11.07
CA LYS A 100 -9.04 -17.08 -9.82
C LYS A 100 -7.81 -16.40 -9.19
N SER A 101 -7.79 -16.33 -7.86
CA SER A 101 -6.61 -15.85 -7.13
C SER A 101 -5.37 -16.65 -7.54
N GLY A 102 -4.30 -15.94 -7.87
CA GLY A 102 -3.04 -16.49 -8.38
C GLY A 102 -2.89 -16.49 -9.91
N GLU A 103 -3.95 -16.23 -10.67
CA GLU A 103 -3.84 -16.13 -12.13
C GLU A 103 -3.05 -14.88 -12.55
N ILE A 104 -2.26 -15.01 -13.62
CA ILE A 104 -1.51 -13.91 -14.23
C ILE A 104 -2.25 -13.43 -15.47
N ILE A 105 -2.77 -12.20 -15.43
CA ILE A 105 -3.53 -11.60 -16.51
C ILE A 105 -2.74 -10.39 -17.05
N ASN A 106 -2.30 -10.47 -18.29
CA ASN A 106 -1.49 -9.42 -18.92
C ASN A 106 -0.25 -9.01 -18.10
N GLY A 107 0.39 -9.99 -17.43
CA GLY A 107 1.57 -9.76 -16.60
C GLY A 107 1.29 -9.25 -15.18
N VAL A 108 0.01 -9.10 -14.79
CA VAL A 108 -0.43 -8.71 -13.46
C VAL A 108 -1.03 -9.91 -12.75
N MET A 109 -0.60 -10.18 -11.52
CA MET A 109 -1.20 -11.22 -10.69
C MET A 109 -2.56 -10.76 -10.20
N HIS A 110 -3.58 -11.59 -10.43
CA HIS A 110 -4.91 -11.38 -9.85
C HIS A 110 -4.96 -11.98 -8.44
N GLN A 111 -5.50 -11.23 -7.47
CA GLN A 111 -5.83 -11.73 -6.13
C GLN A 111 -7.14 -11.11 -5.64
N ASP A 112 -7.99 -11.94 -5.06
CA ASP A 112 -9.08 -11.47 -4.20
C ASP A 112 -8.55 -11.42 -2.77
N ILE A 113 -8.51 -10.23 -2.18
CA ILE A 113 -8.00 -10.02 -0.81
C ILE A 113 -8.83 -10.74 0.26
N MET A 114 -10.02 -11.23 -0.06
CA MET A 114 -10.85 -12.05 0.81
C MET A 114 -10.53 -13.55 0.72
N ALA A 115 -9.79 -13.99 -0.29
CA ALA A 115 -9.41 -15.38 -0.52
C ALA A 115 -8.22 -15.44 -1.48
N THR A 116 -7.03 -15.14 -0.97
CA THR A 116 -5.80 -15.15 -1.77
C THR A 116 -5.29 -16.57 -1.99
N SER A 117 -4.41 -16.73 -2.98
CA SER A 117 -3.76 -18.03 -3.26
C SER A 117 -2.44 -18.26 -2.51
N PHE A 118 -2.09 -17.37 -1.58
CA PHE A 118 -0.84 -17.46 -0.83
C PHE A 118 -0.94 -18.40 0.38
N ASP A 119 0.21 -18.92 0.82
CA ASP A 119 0.34 -19.75 2.00
C ASP A 119 0.12 -18.95 3.30
N ASP A 120 -0.20 -19.67 4.38
CA ASP A 120 -0.30 -19.13 5.73
C ASP A 120 1.06 -18.65 6.22
N ASN A 121 1.08 -17.58 7.02
CA ASN A 121 2.30 -17.10 7.70
C ASN A 121 3.47 -16.82 6.74
N TYR A 122 3.19 -16.27 5.58
CA TYR A 122 4.20 -16.08 4.54
C TYR A 122 4.82 -14.66 4.55
N PHE A 123 4.03 -13.64 4.80
CA PHE A 123 4.44 -12.25 4.67
C PHE A 123 4.83 -11.61 6.01
N ASP A 124 5.88 -10.80 5.99
CA ASP A 124 6.28 -9.94 7.10
C ASP A 124 5.53 -8.61 7.08
N LEU A 125 5.15 -8.15 5.89
CA LEU A 125 4.44 -6.89 5.66
C LEU A 125 3.40 -7.06 4.55
N VAL A 126 2.14 -6.73 4.86
CA VAL A 126 1.07 -6.56 3.87
C VAL A 126 0.72 -5.08 3.77
N ILE A 127 0.62 -4.56 2.55
CA ILE A 127 0.25 -3.17 2.26
C ILE A 127 -1.03 -3.17 1.45
N SER A 128 -2.07 -2.48 1.93
CA SER A 128 -3.29 -2.23 1.15
C SER A 128 -3.70 -0.75 1.25
N SER A 129 -3.82 -0.10 0.12
CA SER A 129 -4.05 1.33 0.05
C SER A 129 -5.36 1.62 -0.65
N ASP A 130 -6.37 2.03 0.12
CA ASP A 130 -7.73 2.28 -0.39
C ASP A 130 -8.30 1.06 -1.14
N VAL A 131 -8.26 -0.11 -0.49
CA VAL A 131 -8.78 -1.39 -1.01
C VAL A 131 -9.96 -1.86 -0.18
N LEU A 132 -9.89 -1.75 1.14
CA LEU A 132 -10.86 -2.37 2.06
C LEU A 132 -12.26 -1.78 1.95
N GLU A 133 -12.40 -0.54 1.50
CA GLU A 133 -13.70 0.10 1.22
C GLU A 133 -14.40 -0.41 -0.05
N HIS A 134 -13.68 -1.15 -0.88
CA HIS A 134 -14.20 -1.71 -2.13
C HIS A 134 -14.53 -3.20 -2.03
N VAL A 135 -14.16 -3.87 -0.94
CA VAL A 135 -14.46 -5.30 -0.78
C VAL A 135 -15.85 -5.52 -0.18
N PRO A 136 -16.58 -6.54 -0.61
CA PRO A 136 -17.92 -6.85 -0.10
C PRO A 136 -17.93 -7.17 1.41
N ASP A 137 -16.89 -7.83 1.91
CA ASP A 137 -16.73 -8.22 3.31
C ASP A 137 -15.33 -7.86 3.83
N PRO A 138 -15.16 -6.67 4.42
CA PRO A 138 -13.88 -6.25 4.99
C PRO A 138 -13.37 -7.16 6.12
N TRP A 139 -14.28 -7.79 6.89
CA TRP A 139 -13.88 -8.69 7.97
C TRP A 139 -13.21 -9.95 7.42
N LYS A 140 -13.76 -10.50 6.33
CA LYS A 140 -13.15 -11.63 5.63
C LYS A 140 -11.77 -11.25 5.07
N ALA A 141 -11.64 -10.05 4.53
CA ALA A 141 -10.34 -9.55 4.09
C ALA A 141 -9.33 -9.43 5.24
N PHE A 142 -9.74 -8.91 6.41
CA PHE A 142 -8.87 -8.86 7.59
C PHE A 142 -8.48 -10.25 8.10
N GLN A 143 -9.39 -11.22 8.10
CA GLN A 143 -9.09 -12.61 8.47
C GLN A 143 -8.08 -13.22 7.51
N GLU A 144 -8.25 -13.01 6.21
CA GLU A 144 -7.32 -13.48 5.19
C GLU A 144 -5.94 -12.82 5.36
N ILE A 145 -5.86 -11.51 5.51
CA ILE A 145 -4.60 -10.82 5.77
C ILE A 145 -3.92 -11.33 7.04
N HIS A 146 -4.69 -11.61 8.10
CA HIS A 146 -4.15 -12.21 9.32
C HIS A 146 -3.56 -13.59 9.06
N ARG A 147 -4.22 -14.43 8.25
CA ARG A 147 -3.71 -15.75 7.84
C ARG A 147 -2.38 -15.64 7.11
N LEU A 148 -2.26 -14.64 6.22
CA LEU A 148 -1.05 -14.42 5.42
C LEU A 148 0.15 -13.95 6.22
N LEU A 149 -0.08 -13.23 7.32
CA LEU A 149 0.99 -12.60 8.10
C LEU A 149 1.68 -13.62 9.00
N LYS A 150 3.01 -13.59 8.98
CA LYS A 150 3.83 -14.29 9.99
C LYS A 150 3.51 -13.77 11.39
N PRO A 151 3.76 -14.55 12.45
CA PRO A 151 3.75 -14.04 13.82
C PRO A 151 4.63 -12.80 13.95
N GLY A 152 4.05 -11.68 14.40
CA GLY A 152 4.72 -10.37 14.45
C GLY A 152 4.75 -9.61 13.11
N GLY A 153 4.21 -10.16 12.05
CA GLY A 153 4.01 -9.47 10.77
C GLY A 153 3.00 -8.31 10.89
N ARG A 154 2.96 -7.44 9.89
CA ARG A 154 2.21 -6.18 9.96
C ARG A 154 1.37 -5.94 8.73
N HIS A 155 0.17 -5.42 8.95
CA HIS A 155 -0.67 -4.85 7.90
C HIS A 155 -0.64 -3.33 7.99
N VAL A 156 -0.24 -2.65 6.92
CA VAL A 156 -0.31 -1.20 6.78
C VAL A 156 -1.33 -0.86 5.72
N PHE A 157 -2.40 -0.18 6.13
CA PHE A 157 -3.51 0.11 5.21
C PHE A 157 -4.01 1.54 5.33
N THR A 158 -4.73 1.98 4.32
CA THR A 158 -5.51 3.23 4.33
C THR A 158 -6.93 2.96 3.88
N VAL A 159 -7.85 3.74 4.45
CA VAL A 159 -9.24 3.84 4.01
C VAL A 159 -9.64 5.32 3.96
N PRO A 160 -10.56 5.74 3.08
CA PRO A 160 -11.12 7.08 3.11
C PRO A 160 -11.85 7.34 4.42
N PHE A 161 -11.65 8.53 4.97
CA PHE A 161 -12.40 9.01 6.13
C PHE A 161 -13.13 10.30 5.77
N TYR A 162 -14.44 10.30 5.89
CA TYR A 162 -15.30 11.47 5.65
C TYR A 162 -15.82 11.98 6.98
N GLN A 163 -15.48 13.22 7.35
CA GLN A 163 -15.89 13.82 8.62
C GLN A 163 -17.40 14.08 8.74
N ASP A 164 -18.09 14.23 7.61
CA ASP A 164 -19.50 14.69 7.57
C ASP A 164 -20.53 13.57 7.44
N ARG A 165 -20.12 12.31 7.54
CA ARG A 165 -21.06 11.18 7.61
C ARG A 165 -21.06 10.62 9.03
N SER A 166 -21.79 11.30 9.94
CA SER A 166 -22.34 10.63 11.12
C SER A 166 -23.33 9.56 10.62
N MET A 167 -23.00 8.30 10.88
CA MET A 167 -23.97 7.21 10.75
C MET A 167 -25.07 7.36 11.79
#